data_80248a4270f6c6d4d267f2112c689a6d
#
_entry.id   80248a4270f6c6d4d267f2112c689a6d
#
_cell.length_a   1.000
_cell.length_b   1.000
_cell.length_c   1.000
_cell.angle_alpha   90.00
_cell.angle_beta   90.00
_cell.angle_gamma   90.00
#
_symmetry.space_group_name_H-M   'P 1'
#
loop_
_entity.id
_entity.type
_entity.pdbx_description
1 polymer ?
#
loop_
_entity_poly.entity_id
_entity_poly.type
_entity_poly.pdbx_seq_one_letter_code
_entity_poly.pdbx_strand_id
1 'polypeptide(L)'
;MPDQAYCSVGSDNLAGGRRATLHLARLGRKRIVFLGDLDPPEAMQRHRGYLEALARSDIDVDPDLIMEAHFEVESAEASVDSLIRRGVKFDGIVCASDQIALGAVRALLHAGLRVPEDVSVIGFDNVPFSRYSRPALSTIAQDTMKAGRLLVSKLIDNPGDCRFLQSIKTFA
;
A
#
# COMPACT_ATOMS: atom_id res chain seq x y z
N MET A 1 0.48 -7.99 15.98
CA MET A 1 0.25 -9.44 16.17
C MET A 1 0.71 -9.82 17.56
N PRO A 2 -0.18 -9.84 18.56
CA PRO A 2 0.25 -10.05 19.97
C PRO A 2 0.55 -11.50 20.36
N ASP A 3 0.20 -12.50 19.55
CA ASP A 3 0.28 -13.92 19.93
C ASP A 3 1.12 -14.79 18.99
N GLN A 4 2.20 -14.25 18.41
CA GLN A 4 3.10 -15.07 17.61
C GLN A 4 4.12 -15.79 18.49
N ALA A 5 4.15 -17.13 18.38
CA ALA A 5 5.11 -17.99 19.09
C ALA A 5 6.55 -17.91 18.54
N TYR A 6 6.84 -16.98 17.60
CA TYR A 6 8.13 -16.83 16.95
C TYR A 6 8.52 -15.34 16.83
N CYS A 7 9.83 -15.09 16.76
CA CYS A 7 10.36 -13.75 16.55
C CYS A 7 9.97 -13.24 15.15
N SER A 8 9.42 -12.04 15.08
CA SER A 8 9.13 -11.37 13.82
C SER A 8 9.66 -9.95 13.81
N VAL A 9 10.02 -9.50 12.63
CA VAL A 9 10.41 -8.13 12.35
C VAL A 9 9.58 -7.68 11.16
N GLY A 10 8.83 -6.59 11.30
CA GLY A 10 7.92 -6.10 10.26
C GLY A 10 7.93 -4.58 10.13
N SER A 11 7.38 -4.08 9.04
CA SER A 11 7.17 -2.66 8.79
C SER A 11 5.94 -2.15 9.55
N ASP A 12 5.91 -0.84 9.85
CA ASP A 12 4.71 -0.19 10.39
C ASP A 12 3.70 0.05 9.24
N ASN A 13 2.99 -1.01 8.89
CA ASN A 13 2.04 -1.01 7.78
C ASN A 13 0.91 -0.01 7.97
N LEU A 14 0.44 0.17 9.21
CA LEU A 14 -0.61 1.15 9.53
C LEU A 14 -0.12 2.58 9.24
N ALA A 15 1.06 2.93 9.73
CA ALA A 15 1.63 4.25 9.47
C ALA A 15 1.97 4.45 7.99
N GLY A 16 2.40 3.41 7.29
CA GLY A 16 2.66 3.43 5.85
C GLY A 16 1.40 3.72 5.03
N GLY A 17 0.31 2.96 5.26
CA GLY A 17 -0.98 3.19 4.61
C GLY A 17 -1.54 4.59 4.88
N ARG A 18 -1.40 5.06 6.14
CA ARG A 18 -1.79 6.42 6.51
C ARG A 18 -0.97 7.48 5.76
N ARG A 19 0.37 7.31 5.64
CA ARG A 19 1.22 8.26 4.89
C ARG A 19 0.87 8.31 3.42
N ALA A 20 0.68 7.16 2.78
CA ALA A 20 0.28 7.07 1.37
C ALA A 20 -1.01 7.86 1.12
N THR A 21 -2.03 7.62 1.91
CA THR A 21 -3.34 8.27 1.77
C THR A 21 -3.27 9.76 2.06
N LEU A 22 -2.61 10.18 3.15
CA LEU A 22 -2.41 11.60 3.47
C LEU A 22 -1.62 12.32 2.36
N HIS A 23 -0.69 11.65 1.68
CA HIS A 23 0.02 12.25 0.56
C HIS A 23 -0.95 12.59 -0.58
N LEU A 24 -1.82 11.67 -0.98
CA LEU A 24 -2.83 11.92 -2.02
C LEU A 24 -3.83 13.01 -1.60
N ALA A 25 -4.30 12.98 -0.35
CA ALA A 25 -5.21 14.00 0.16
C ALA A 25 -4.58 15.41 0.13
N ARG A 26 -3.28 15.53 0.46
CA ARG A 26 -2.53 16.79 0.37
C ARG A 26 -2.33 17.29 -1.07
N LEU A 27 -2.31 16.39 -2.05
CA LEU A 27 -2.33 16.73 -3.47
C LEU A 27 -3.73 17.15 -3.97
N GLY A 28 -4.72 17.24 -3.07
CA GLY A 28 -6.08 17.64 -3.38
C GLY A 28 -6.98 16.51 -3.86
N ARG A 29 -6.52 15.25 -3.83
CA ARG A 29 -7.34 14.10 -4.21
C ARG A 29 -8.43 13.86 -3.17
N LYS A 30 -9.67 13.66 -3.64
CA LYS A 30 -10.87 13.56 -2.79
C LYS A 30 -11.59 12.22 -2.90
N ARG A 31 -11.43 11.53 -4.00
CA ARG A 31 -12.04 10.23 -4.24
C ARG A 31 -10.93 9.17 -4.40
N ILE A 32 -10.41 8.76 -3.25
CA ILE A 32 -9.22 7.91 -3.16
C ILE A 32 -9.66 6.46 -3.01
N VAL A 33 -9.27 5.61 -3.96
CA VAL A 33 -9.47 4.15 -3.91
C VAL A 33 -8.42 3.51 -2.99
N PHE A 34 -8.82 2.55 -2.17
CA PHE A 34 -7.91 1.54 -1.64
C PHE A 34 -7.99 0.29 -2.52
N LEU A 35 -6.84 -0.20 -2.98
CA LEU A 35 -6.74 -1.37 -3.83
C LEU A 35 -5.79 -2.40 -3.20
N GLY A 36 -6.31 -3.55 -2.79
CA GLY A 36 -5.51 -4.60 -2.17
C GLY A 36 -6.30 -5.75 -1.60
N ASP A 37 -5.60 -6.84 -1.30
CA ASP A 37 -6.13 -7.99 -0.60
C ASP A 37 -6.25 -7.67 0.91
N LEU A 38 -7.41 -7.91 1.51
CA LEU A 38 -7.66 -7.63 2.92
C LEU A 38 -7.44 -8.84 3.83
N ASP A 39 -7.14 -10.02 3.30
CA ASP A 39 -6.85 -11.22 4.10
C ASP A 39 -5.48 -11.16 4.78
N PRO A 40 -4.38 -10.75 4.13
CA PRO A 40 -3.09 -10.64 4.78
C PRO A 40 -3.07 -9.53 5.84
N PRO A 41 -2.55 -9.82 7.05
CA PRO A 41 -2.53 -8.84 8.15
C PRO A 41 -1.82 -7.52 7.80
N GLU A 42 -0.83 -7.56 6.94
CA GLU A 42 -0.08 -6.39 6.47
C GLU A 42 -0.98 -5.47 5.63
N ALA A 43 -1.74 -6.04 4.71
CA ALA A 43 -2.67 -5.29 3.87
C ALA A 43 -3.86 -4.74 4.68
N MET A 44 -4.37 -5.52 5.65
CA MET A 44 -5.37 -5.03 6.61
C MET A 44 -4.87 -3.80 7.40
N GLN A 45 -3.61 -3.80 7.85
CA GLN A 45 -3.03 -2.67 8.56
C GLN A 45 -2.88 -1.45 7.64
N ARG A 46 -2.47 -1.65 6.36
CA ARG A 46 -2.39 -0.58 5.34
C ARG A 46 -3.77 0.01 5.08
N HIS A 47 -4.79 -0.83 4.93
CA HIS A 47 -6.19 -0.40 4.78
C HIS A 47 -6.68 0.39 6.00
N ARG A 48 -6.41 -0.09 7.22
CA ARG A 48 -6.75 0.67 8.43
C ARG A 48 -6.07 2.05 8.44
N GLY A 49 -4.80 2.13 8.04
CA GLY A 49 -4.09 3.39 7.91
C GLY A 49 -4.74 4.33 6.87
N TYR A 50 -5.23 3.78 5.75
CA TYR A 50 -6.00 4.51 4.76
C TYR A 50 -7.27 5.11 5.37
N LEU A 51 -8.07 4.33 6.09
CA LEU A 51 -9.29 4.83 6.75
C LEU A 51 -9.00 5.93 7.77
N GLU A 52 -7.94 5.78 8.60
CA GLU A 52 -7.51 6.82 9.53
C GLU A 52 -7.10 8.12 8.83
N ALA A 53 -6.50 8.02 7.63
CA ALA A 53 -6.08 9.18 6.85
C ALA A 53 -7.25 9.90 6.20
N LEU A 54 -8.24 9.18 5.68
CA LEU A 54 -9.47 9.78 5.15
C LEU A 54 -10.18 10.59 6.24
N ALA A 55 -10.38 9.99 7.42
CA ALA A 55 -11.00 10.67 8.56
C ALA A 55 -10.25 11.95 8.98
N ARG A 56 -8.90 11.95 8.94
CA ARG A 56 -8.07 13.13 9.24
C ARG A 56 -8.08 14.20 8.16
N SER A 57 -8.56 13.87 6.98
CA SER A 57 -8.61 14.77 5.80
C SER A 57 -10.02 15.23 5.49
N ASP A 58 -10.99 14.94 6.38
CA ASP A 58 -12.41 15.21 6.20
C ASP A 58 -12.94 14.66 4.86
N ILE A 59 -12.49 13.43 4.51
CA ILE A 59 -12.94 12.68 3.34
C ILE A 59 -13.79 11.51 3.81
N ASP A 60 -15.02 11.44 3.36
CA ASP A 60 -15.94 10.34 3.68
C ASP A 60 -15.46 9.02 3.05
N VAL A 61 -15.67 7.94 3.79
CA VAL A 61 -15.41 6.59 3.30
C VAL A 61 -16.53 6.19 2.34
N ASP A 62 -16.16 5.92 1.09
CA ASP A 62 -17.05 5.39 0.08
C ASP A 62 -16.74 3.88 -0.11
N PRO A 63 -17.68 2.97 0.23
CA PRO A 63 -17.45 1.53 0.08
C PRO A 63 -17.14 1.10 -1.37
N ASP A 64 -17.63 1.82 -2.36
CA ASP A 64 -17.33 1.56 -3.78
C ASP A 64 -15.87 1.84 -4.14
N LEU A 65 -15.14 2.55 -3.30
CA LEU A 65 -13.71 2.85 -3.46
C LEU A 65 -12.80 1.90 -2.68
N ILE A 66 -13.34 0.86 -2.06
CA ILE A 66 -12.55 -0.21 -1.42
C ILE A 66 -12.62 -1.43 -2.32
N MET A 67 -11.52 -1.70 -3.04
CA MET A 67 -11.46 -2.72 -4.07
C MET A 67 -10.47 -3.81 -3.69
N GLU A 68 -10.91 -5.05 -3.86
CA GLU A 68 -10.05 -6.20 -3.69
C GLU A 68 -9.15 -6.39 -4.92
N ALA A 69 -7.88 -6.66 -4.67
CA ALA A 69 -6.92 -7.11 -5.65
C ALA A 69 -5.86 -7.98 -4.96
N HIS A 70 -5.65 -9.18 -5.50
CA HIS A 70 -4.56 -10.04 -5.05
C HIS A 70 -3.21 -9.44 -5.46
N PHE A 71 -2.11 -9.95 -4.88
CA PHE A 71 -0.74 -9.44 -5.14
C PHE A 71 -0.23 -9.79 -6.55
N GLU A 72 -1.08 -9.55 -7.56
CA GLU A 72 -0.82 -9.83 -8.98
C GLU A 72 -1.24 -8.63 -9.83
N VAL A 73 -0.45 -8.35 -10.87
CA VAL A 73 -0.68 -7.22 -11.78
C VAL A 73 -2.04 -7.34 -12.47
N GLU A 74 -2.37 -8.54 -12.94
CA GLU A 74 -3.61 -8.84 -13.68
C GLU A 74 -4.85 -8.68 -12.82
N SER A 75 -4.79 -9.10 -11.56
CA SER A 75 -5.88 -8.93 -10.59
C SER A 75 -6.16 -7.46 -10.33
N ALA A 76 -5.12 -6.66 -10.13
CA ALA A 76 -5.22 -5.22 -9.93
C ALA A 76 -5.77 -4.50 -11.17
N GLU A 77 -5.29 -4.87 -12.37
CA GLU A 77 -5.78 -4.34 -13.64
C GLU A 77 -7.29 -4.60 -13.78
N ALA A 78 -7.74 -5.84 -13.56
CA ALA A 78 -9.15 -6.22 -13.66
C ALA A 78 -10.04 -5.43 -12.69
N SER A 79 -9.56 -5.19 -11.46
CA SER A 79 -10.29 -4.43 -10.44
C SER A 79 -10.46 -2.96 -10.83
N VAL A 80 -9.40 -2.30 -11.35
CA VAL A 80 -9.48 -0.91 -11.81
C VAL A 80 -10.34 -0.80 -13.07
N ASP A 81 -10.21 -1.72 -14.01
CA ASP A 81 -11.09 -1.79 -15.20
C ASP A 81 -12.57 -1.93 -14.81
N SER A 82 -12.86 -2.69 -13.76
CA SER A 82 -14.22 -2.81 -13.23
C SER A 82 -14.76 -1.48 -12.71
N LEU A 83 -13.95 -0.71 -11.95
CA LEU A 83 -14.32 0.63 -11.49
C LEU A 83 -14.63 1.56 -12.66
N ILE A 84 -13.77 1.56 -13.69
CA ILE A 84 -13.91 2.40 -14.89
C ILE A 84 -15.18 2.04 -15.65
N ARG A 85 -15.43 0.74 -15.89
CA ARG A 85 -16.64 0.26 -16.61
C ARG A 85 -17.93 0.58 -15.84
N ARG A 86 -17.90 0.54 -14.50
CA ARG A 86 -19.04 0.92 -13.66
C ARG A 86 -19.27 2.43 -13.62
N GLY A 87 -18.37 3.23 -14.21
CA GLY A 87 -18.44 4.70 -14.21
C GLY A 87 -18.19 5.34 -12.84
N VAL A 88 -17.58 4.59 -11.90
CA VAL A 88 -17.21 5.11 -10.59
C VAL A 88 -16.15 6.19 -10.76
N LYS A 89 -16.36 7.35 -10.14
CA LYS A 89 -15.41 8.47 -10.20
C LYS A 89 -14.39 8.34 -9.09
N PHE A 90 -13.11 8.47 -9.43
CA PHE A 90 -11.99 8.48 -8.49
C PHE A 90 -10.84 9.30 -9.08
N ASP A 91 -9.98 9.84 -8.23
CA ASP A 91 -8.85 10.71 -8.59
C ASP A 91 -7.53 10.30 -7.92
N GLY A 92 -7.57 9.29 -7.05
CA GLY A 92 -6.40 8.72 -6.40
C GLY A 92 -6.56 7.22 -6.14
N ILE A 93 -5.43 6.49 -6.11
CA ILE A 93 -5.40 5.07 -5.74
C ILE A 93 -4.24 4.84 -4.77
N VAL A 94 -4.54 4.32 -3.58
CA VAL A 94 -3.58 3.75 -2.64
C VAL A 94 -3.57 2.24 -2.83
N CYS A 95 -2.45 1.71 -3.29
CA CYS A 95 -2.28 0.29 -3.54
C CYS A 95 -1.57 -0.39 -2.36
N ALA A 96 -2.02 -1.60 -2.03
CA ALA A 96 -1.41 -2.37 -0.95
C ALA A 96 0.02 -2.84 -1.26
N SER A 97 0.45 -2.85 -2.53
CA SER A 97 1.84 -3.12 -2.94
C SER A 97 2.18 -2.39 -4.24
N ASP A 98 3.47 -2.37 -4.60
CA ASP A 98 3.93 -1.85 -5.89
C ASP A 98 3.45 -2.72 -7.07
N GLN A 99 3.31 -4.01 -6.86
CA GLN A 99 2.83 -4.94 -7.88
C GLN A 99 1.37 -4.63 -8.26
N ILE A 100 0.53 -4.40 -7.24
CA ILE A 100 -0.85 -3.93 -7.42
C ILE A 100 -0.88 -2.55 -8.09
N ALA A 101 0.03 -1.64 -7.69
CA ALA A 101 0.11 -0.31 -8.27
C ALA A 101 0.47 -0.32 -9.76
N LEU A 102 1.35 -1.23 -10.19
CA LEU A 102 1.69 -1.40 -11.61
C LEU A 102 0.48 -1.85 -12.44
N GLY A 103 -0.33 -2.79 -11.90
CA GLY A 103 -1.59 -3.20 -12.53
C GLY A 103 -2.59 -2.05 -12.64
N ALA A 104 -2.72 -1.25 -11.57
CA ALA A 104 -3.57 -0.07 -11.57
C ALA A 104 -3.14 0.97 -12.63
N VAL A 105 -1.84 1.29 -12.68
CA VAL A 105 -1.29 2.21 -13.70
C VAL A 105 -1.57 1.69 -15.11
N ARG A 106 -1.38 0.39 -15.35
CA ARG A 106 -1.63 -0.22 -16.66
C ARG A 106 -3.10 -0.08 -17.08
N ALA A 107 -4.04 -0.38 -16.19
CA ALA A 107 -5.47 -0.22 -16.47
C ALA A 107 -5.84 1.24 -16.79
N LEU A 108 -5.33 2.20 -16.01
CA LEU A 108 -5.56 3.63 -16.23
C LEU A 108 -5.06 4.07 -17.60
N LEU A 109 -3.83 3.70 -17.97
CA LEU A 109 -3.24 4.05 -19.26
C LEU A 109 -4.00 3.40 -20.43
N HIS A 110 -4.45 2.15 -20.31
CA HIS A 110 -5.27 1.49 -21.33
C HIS A 110 -6.63 2.19 -21.50
N ALA A 111 -7.19 2.76 -20.43
CA ALA A 111 -8.41 3.56 -20.49
C ALA A 111 -8.20 5.00 -20.98
N GLY A 112 -6.96 5.38 -21.35
CA GLY A 112 -6.62 6.73 -21.80
C GLY A 112 -6.53 7.78 -20.69
N LEU A 113 -6.49 7.36 -19.41
CA LEU A 113 -6.32 8.24 -18.27
C LEU A 113 -4.83 8.51 -18.01
N ARG A 114 -4.51 9.74 -17.66
CA ARG A 114 -3.14 10.17 -17.39
C ARG A 114 -2.80 9.96 -15.91
N VAL A 115 -1.61 9.46 -15.66
CA VAL A 115 -1.05 9.29 -14.31
C VAL A 115 0.22 10.15 -14.22
N PRO A 116 0.29 11.12 -13.29
CA PRO A 116 -0.61 11.35 -12.16
C PRO A 116 -1.74 12.38 -12.39
N GLU A 117 -1.87 12.98 -13.57
CA GLU A 117 -2.70 14.15 -13.80
C GLU A 117 -4.19 13.89 -13.53
N ASP A 118 -4.75 12.86 -14.15
CA ASP A 118 -6.16 12.49 -13.97
C ASP A 118 -6.36 11.64 -12.72
N VAL A 119 -5.46 10.66 -12.47
CA VAL A 119 -5.49 9.79 -11.29
C VAL A 119 -4.07 9.63 -10.73
N SER A 120 -3.86 9.97 -9.47
CA SER A 120 -2.59 9.73 -8.79
C SER A 120 -2.55 8.33 -8.18
N VAL A 121 -1.46 7.60 -8.38
CA VAL A 121 -1.27 6.24 -7.84
C VAL A 121 -0.07 6.21 -6.91
N ILE A 122 -0.24 5.56 -5.75
CA ILE A 122 0.85 5.33 -4.80
C ILE A 122 0.89 3.85 -4.40
N GLY A 123 2.07 3.24 -4.49
CA GLY A 123 2.34 1.86 -4.13
C GLY A 123 2.90 1.71 -2.72
N PHE A 124 3.34 0.49 -2.43
CA PHE A 124 4.00 0.10 -1.20
C PHE A 124 5.09 -0.90 -1.54
N ASP A 125 6.24 -0.87 -0.87
CA ASP A 125 7.41 -1.77 -0.87
C ASP A 125 8.68 -1.12 -1.44
N ASN A 126 8.59 -0.22 -2.43
CA ASN A 126 9.72 0.34 -3.19
C ASN A 126 10.56 -0.76 -3.86
N VAL A 127 9.89 -1.66 -4.57
CA VAL A 127 10.59 -2.70 -5.36
C VAL A 127 11.44 -2.07 -6.47
N PRO A 128 12.55 -2.73 -6.90
CA PRO A 128 13.49 -2.12 -7.84
C PRO A 128 12.87 -1.61 -9.13
N PHE A 129 11.85 -2.26 -9.68
CA PHE A 129 11.25 -1.80 -10.93
C PHE A 129 10.18 -0.71 -10.78
N SER A 130 9.77 -0.32 -9.59
CA SER A 130 8.87 0.82 -9.39
C SER A 130 9.45 2.12 -9.98
N ARG A 131 10.78 2.27 -9.96
CA ARG A 131 11.49 3.42 -10.55
C ARG A 131 11.61 3.38 -12.08
N TYR A 132 11.43 2.22 -12.69
CA TYR A 132 11.54 2.03 -14.14
C TYR A 132 10.19 1.97 -14.84
N SER A 133 9.09 1.96 -14.09
CA SER A 133 7.74 2.09 -14.67
C SER A 133 7.56 3.45 -15.33
N ARG A 134 6.59 3.56 -16.21
CA ARG A 134 6.24 4.82 -16.87
C ARG A 134 4.74 5.08 -16.73
N PRO A 135 4.39 6.12 -15.95
CA PRO A 135 5.26 6.97 -15.13
C PRO A 135 5.98 6.20 -14.00
N ALA A 136 7.08 6.76 -13.48
CA ALA A 136 7.74 6.19 -12.31
C ALA A 136 6.79 6.20 -11.11
N LEU A 137 6.74 5.09 -10.37
CA LEU A 137 5.78 4.89 -9.30
C LEU A 137 6.24 5.57 -8.02
N SER A 138 5.36 6.41 -7.44
CA SER A 138 5.48 6.84 -6.05
C SER A 138 5.12 5.68 -5.12
N THR A 139 5.92 5.45 -4.08
CA THR A 139 5.75 4.28 -3.21
C THR A 139 6.22 4.54 -1.80
N ILE A 140 5.66 3.79 -0.85
CA ILE A 140 6.14 3.74 0.55
C ILE A 140 7.26 2.70 0.63
N ALA A 141 8.48 3.17 0.90
CA ALA A 141 9.63 2.27 1.00
C ALA A 141 9.62 1.44 2.29
N GLN A 142 9.96 0.16 2.17
CA GLN A 142 10.31 -0.71 3.28
C GLN A 142 11.84 -0.83 3.39
N ASP A 143 12.42 -0.66 4.59
CA ASP A 143 13.84 -0.89 4.83
C ASP A 143 14.12 -2.38 5.12
N THR A 144 14.06 -3.17 4.07
CA THR A 144 14.30 -4.61 4.14
C THR A 144 15.71 -4.96 4.64
N MET A 145 16.70 -4.11 4.38
CA MET A 145 18.06 -4.28 4.88
C MET A 145 18.15 -4.13 6.39
N LYS A 146 17.48 -3.11 6.93
CA LYS A 146 17.38 -2.91 8.38
C LYS A 146 16.59 -4.04 9.03
N ALA A 147 15.50 -4.49 8.40
CA ALA A 147 14.69 -5.62 8.84
C ALA A 147 15.55 -6.89 8.95
N GLY A 148 16.31 -7.23 7.91
CA GLY A 148 17.21 -8.37 7.91
C GLY A 148 18.29 -8.31 8.99
N ARG A 149 18.96 -7.15 9.14
CA ARG A 149 19.97 -6.95 10.19
C ARG A 149 19.40 -7.15 11.59
N LEU A 150 18.21 -6.58 11.86
CA LEU A 150 17.55 -6.73 13.16
C LEU A 150 17.10 -8.16 13.42
N LEU A 151 16.63 -8.87 12.41
CA LEU A 151 16.25 -10.28 12.55
C LEU A 151 17.46 -11.14 12.93
N VAL A 152 18.59 -10.96 12.23
CA VAL A 152 19.84 -11.68 12.51
C VAL A 152 20.38 -11.32 13.90
N SER A 153 20.44 -10.04 14.27
CA SER A 153 20.90 -9.62 15.61
C SER A 153 20.05 -10.28 16.71
N LYS A 154 18.72 -10.28 16.56
CA LYS A 154 17.83 -10.91 17.56
C LYS A 154 18.05 -12.42 17.69
N LEU A 155 18.30 -13.12 16.59
CA LEU A 155 18.60 -14.55 16.62
C LEU A 155 19.93 -14.85 17.32
N ILE A 156 20.93 -14.00 17.15
CA ILE A 156 22.26 -14.16 17.77
C ILE A 156 22.21 -13.79 19.26
N ASP A 157 21.57 -12.65 19.59
CA ASP A 157 21.58 -12.09 20.95
C ASP A 157 20.65 -12.87 21.90
N ASN A 158 19.62 -13.54 21.38
CA ASN A 158 18.60 -14.25 22.17
C ASN A 158 18.28 -15.65 21.59
N PRO A 159 19.22 -16.59 21.57
CA PRO A 159 18.97 -17.93 21.08
C PRO A 159 18.00 -18.65 22.04
N GLY A 160 16.73 -18.71 21.66
CA GLY A 160 15.67 -19.39 22.41
C GLY A 160 14.62 -18.49 23.08
N ASP A 161 14.75 -17.17 23.06
CA ASP A 161 13.71 -16.25 23.52
C ASP A 161 13.11 -15.42 22.38
N CYS A 162 12.04 -15.94 21.80
CA CYS A 162 11.33 -15.33 20.68
C CYS A 162 10.18 -14.39 21.09
N ARG A 163 10.15 -13.90 22.35
CA ARG A 163 9.03 -13.08 22.87
C ARG A 163 9.06 -11.60 22.54
N PHE A 164 9.99 -11.12 21.71
CA PHE A 164 10.10 -9.69 21.38
C PHE A 164 9.62 -9.38 19.96
N LEU A 165 8.39 -8.85 19.86
CA LEU A 165 7.91 -8.14 18.69
C LEU A 165 8.54 -6.74 18.62
N GLN A 166 9.29 -6.44 17.56
CA GLN A 166 9.63 -5.07 17.19
C GLN A 166 9.11 -4.79 15.78
N SER A 167 8.11 -3.91 15.67
CA SER A 167 7.81 -3.32 14.38
C SER A 167 8.90 -2.31 14.03
N ILE A 168 9.53 -2.46 12.89
CA ILE A 168 10.49 -1.48 12.38
C ILE A 168 9.66 -0.36 11.75
N LYS A 169 9.78 0.84 12.31
CA LYS A 169 9.28 2.05 11.64
C LYS A 169 10.28 2.41 10.55
N THR A 170 10.02 1.99 9.34
CA THR A 170 10.83 2.35 8.19
C THR A 170 10.07 3.25 7.27
N PHE A 171 10.57 4.48 7.16
CA PHE A 171 10.08 5.45 6.21
C PHE A 171 11.30 6.09 5.55
N ALA A 172 11.39 5.97 4.27
CA ALA A 172 12.17 6.88 3.43
C ALA A 172 11.22 7.94 2.90
#